data_d82ebce90d98b61c626ac39964e0fb9f
#
_entry.id   d82ebce90d98b61c626ac39964e0fb9f
#
_cell.length_a   1.000
_cell.length_b   1.000
_cell.length_c   1.000
_cell.angle_alpha   90.00
_cell.angle_beta   90.00
_cell.angle_gamma   90.00
#
_symmetry.space_group_name_H-M   'P 1'
#
loop_
_entity.id
_entity.type
_entity.pdbx_description
1 polymer ?
#
loop_
_entity_poly.entity_id
_entity_poly.type
_entity_poly.pdbx_seq_one_letter_code
_entity_poly.pdbx_strand_id
1 'polypeptide(L)'
;MTEANGPAVEAPARRKPGLWPGVALLLGAGMLVLLLLHPGIDESWENHPAHFWLVLGAASLSVGLGYLVGVAARRRRDARLLLVSLAFVSAAGFLGLHALATPGVLLGKNGGFELATPFGLAVAGVFAAASSLPLRPVAAERVIQWAWPLIATLSLLLAGWAVASLSGIRPLAGELGSEELDGWQISLAVVGVALYTTAAFGYFRLYRRRGAQFLLGVALAFSLLAEAMLVIAWARNWRVSWWEWHMLMLIAFVAIAVSARGEWHEERFSPLYLDETLANTREATILFADLRGFTAFSEHTTPARVAAMLNGYFRRLVPLLEQEGGVVHQIIGDAVMVIFNQNGDQPEHAAKASRTALAFQAEAREIAANHPDWPRFRAGVNSGEVLAGLVGGASGHRKHGVIGDTVNLAARLESVAPVGKVVVGAETAAALPPGAVLERLSPLELKGKDEPVQAFVLHKL
;
A
#
# COMPACT_ATOMS: atom_id res chain seq x y z
N MET A 1 -8.47 34.86 35.61
CA MET A 1 -8.76 33.43 35.59
C MET A 1 -10.12 33.25 34.93
N THR A 2 -10.14 32.99 33.66
CA THR A 2 -11.31 32.54 32.90
C THR A 2 -10.77 31.58 31.87
N GLU A 3 -10.93 30.28 32.17
CA GLU A 3 -10.60 29.17 31.24
C GLU A 3 -11.48 29.28 29.99
N ALA A 4 -10.87 29.50 28.85
CA ALA A 4 -11.54 29.40 27.56
C ALA A 4 -11.66 27.90 27.20
N ASN A 5 -12.84 27.32 27.44
CA ASN A 5 -13.22 26.04 26.88
C ASN A 5 -13.26 26.16 25.35
N GLY A 6 -12.21 25.64 24.71
CA GLY A 6 -12.23 25.41 23.25
C GLY A 6 -13.33 24.38 22.92
N PRO A 7 -13.98 24.48 21.73
CA PRO A 7 -15.02 23.55 21.35
C PRO A 7 -14.46 22.12 21.30
N ALA A 8 -15.12 21.22 22.02
CA ALA A 8 -14.83 19.78 21.98
C ALA A 8 -14.99 19.32 20.52
N VAL A 9 -13.90 18.80 19.95
CA VAL A 9 -13.93 18.18 18.62
C VAL A 9 -14.82 16.93 18.74
N GLU A 10 -16.05 17.02 18.28
CA GLU A 10 -16.96 15.87 18.22
C GLU A 10 -16.31 14.75 17.42
N ALA A 11 -16.13 13.60 18.06
CA ALA A 11 -15.66 12.40 17.39
C ALA A 11 -16.64 12.06 16.25
N PRO A 12 -16.16 11.83 15.00
CA PRO A 12 -17.03 11.59 13.86
C PRO A 12 -17.97 10.41 14.14
N ALA A 13 -19.26 10.59 13.87
CA ALA A 13 -20.28 9.58 14.06
C ALA A 13 -19.88 8.28 13.36
N ARG A 14 -19.66 7.21 14.14
CA ARG A 14 -19.35 5.87 13.61
C ARG A 14 -20.50 5.44 12.71
N ARG A 15 -20.27 5.38 11.39
CA ARG A 15 -21.23 4.72 10.50
C ARG A 15 -21.40 3.29 10.99
N LYS A 16 -22.63 2.93 11.36
CA LYS A 16 -22.95 1.54 11.74
C LYS A 16 -22.63 0.65 10.54
N PRO A 17 -21.96 -0.49 10.76
CA PRO A 17 -21.75 -1.45 9.68
C PRO A 17 -23.11 -1.83 9.10
N GLY A 18 -23.22 -1.85 7.77
CA GLY A 18 -24.42 -2.38 7.12
C GLY A 18 -24.64 -3.85 7.53
N LEU A 19 -25.85 -4.36 7.39
CA LEU A 19 -26.16 -5.76 7.74
C LEU A 19 -25.50 -6.79 6.82
N TRP A 20 -25.04 -6.36 5.64
CA TRP A 20 -24.53 -7.23 4.58
C TRP A 20 -23.37 -8.18 4.98
N PRO A 21 -22.38 -7.79 5.84
CA PRO A 21 -21.33 -8.71 6.24
C PRO A 21 -21.84 -9.88 7.06
N GLY A 22 -22.77 -9.61 7.98
CA GLY A 22 -23.43 -10.66 8.76
C GLY A 22 -24.29 -11.58 7.89
N VAL A 23 -25.01 -11.01 6.92
CA VAL A 23 -25.81 -11.79 5.97
C VAL A 23 -24.92 -12.71 5.13
N ALA A 24 -23.79 -12.25 4.61
CA ALA A 24 -22.88 -13.06 3.81
C ALA A 24 -22.35 -14.28 4.60
N LEU A 25 -21.93 -14.09 5.86
CA LEU A 25 -21.47 -15.19 6.73
C LEU A 25 -22.61 -16.16 7.07
N LEU A 26 -23.80 -15.65 7.37
CA LEU A 26 -24.95 -16.51 7.71
C LEU A 26 -25.45 -17.33 6.51
N LEU A 27 -25.35 -16.79 5.31
CA LEU A 27 -25.74 -17.52 4.09
C LEU A 27 -24.77 -18.67 3.80
N GLY A 28 -23.47 -18.47 3.92
CA GLY A 28 -22.48 -19.54 3.74
C GLY A 28 -22.64 -20.63 4.81
N ALA A 29 -22.56 -20.25 6.10
CA ALA A 29 -22.74 -21.21 7.20
C ALA A 29 -24.10 -21.93 7.13
N GLY A 30 -25.15 -21.22 6.72
CA GLY A 30 -26.49 -21.79 6.52
C GLY A 30 -26.52 -22.80 5.39
N MET A 31 -25.84 -22.54 4.26
CA MET A 31 -25.73 -23.48 3.15
C MET A 31 -24.97 -24.73 3.57
N LEU A 32 -23.83 -24.59 4.23
CA LEU A 32 -23.09 -25.76 4.75
C LEU A 32 -23.96 -26.62 5.68
N VAL A 33 -24.64 -26.01 6.65
CA VAL A 33 -25.52 -26.71 7.57
C VAL A 33 -26.67 -27.41 6.80
N LEU A 34 -27.26 -26.74 5.83
CA LEU A 34 -28.31 -27.29 4.99
C LEU A 34 -27.84 -28.56 4.23
N LEU A 35 -26.67 -28.49 3.61
CA LEU A 35 -26.08 -29.63 2.86
C LEU A 35 -25.69 -30.78 3.80
N LEU A 36 -25.24 -30.51 5.00
CA LEU A 36 -24.95 -31.55 6.01
C LEU A 36 -26.20 -32.23 6.54
N LEU A 37 -27.30 -31.48 6.75
CA LEU A 37 -28.58 -32.02 7.24
C LEU A 37 -29.38 -32.75 6.17
N HIS A 38 -29.20 -32.35 4.92
CA HIS A 38 -29.92 -32.88 3.78
C HIS A 38 -28.97 -33.33 2.65
N PRO A 39 -28.20 -34.42 2.84
CA PRO A 39 -27.21 -34.87 1.86
C PRO A 39 -27.82 -35.17 0.45
N GLY A 40 -29.13 -35.39 0.38
CA GLY A 40 -29.84 -35.63 -0.89
C GLY A 40 -29.88 -34.41 -1.82
N ILE A 41 -29.68 -33.20 -1.34
CA ILE A 41 -29.60 -31.98 -2.17
C ILE A 41 -28.14 -31.66 -2.62
N ASP A 42 -27.15 -32.39 -2.10
CA ASP A 42 -25.76 -32.26 -2.54
C ASP A 42 -25.55 -33.06 -3.84
N GLU A 43 -26.27 -32.65 -4.90
CA GLU A 43 -26.21 -33.28 -6.19
C GLU A 43 -24.90 -33.02 -6.92
N SER A 44 -24.56 -33.91 -7.87
CA SER A 44 -23.37 -33.75 -8.71
C SER A 44 -23.64 -32.79 -9.87
N TRP A 45 -22.84 -31.78 -10.01
CA TRP A 45 -22.85 -30.84 -11.13
C TRP A 45 -21.44 -30.69 -11.70
N GLU A 46 -21.11 -31.55 -12.66
CA GLU A 46 -19.82 -31.57 -13.34
C GLU A 46 -19.83 -30.61 -14.53
N ASN A 47 -19.06 -29.54 -14.45
CA ASN A 47 -18.91 -28.54 -15.50
C ASN A 47 -17.50 -27.98 -15.55
N HIS A 48 -16.61 -28.62 -16.26
CA HIS A 48 -15.20 -28.28 -16.37
C HIS A 48 -14.98 -26.88 -16.93
N PRO A 49 -15.65 -26.41 -18.02
CA PRO A 49 -15.47 -25.05 -18.53
C PRO A 49 -15.91 -23.99 -17.52
N ALA A 50 -17.06 -24.17 -16.86
CA ALA A 50 -17.57 -23.22 -15.88
C ALA A 50 -16.60 -23.11 -14.71
N HIS A 51 -16.08 -24.21 -14.20
CA HIS A 51 -15.09 -24.26 -13.14
C HIS A 51 -13.81 -23.52 -13.57
N PHE A 52 -13.25 -23.88 -14.73
CA PHE A 52 -12.01 -23.25 -15.22
C PHE A 52 -12.12 -21.73 -15.25
N TRP A 53 -13.17 -21.18 -15.84
CA TRP A 53 -13.33 -19.73 -15.96
C TRP A 53 -13.62 -19.05 -14.63
N LEU A 54 -14.42 -19.66 -13.76
CA LEU A 54 -14.71 -19.12 -12.43
C LEU A 54 -13.44 -19.00 -11.59
N VAL A 55 -12.65 -20.08 -11.54
CA VAL A 55 -11.43 -20.14 -10.75
C VAL A 55 -10.34 -19.23 -11.32
N LEU A 56 -10.21 -19.19 -12.65
CA LEU A 56 -9.29 -18.27 -13.31
C LEU A 56 -9.66 -16.81 -13.04
N GLY A 57 -10.95 -16.48 -13.03
CA GLY A 57 -11.44 -15.14 -12.68
C GLY A 57 -11.11 -14.77 -11.23
N ALA A 58 -11.35 -15.68 -10.28
CA ALA A 58 -11.02 -15.48 -8.87
C ALA A 58 -9.50 -15.34 -8.65
N ALA A 59 -8.70 -16.16 -9.32
CA ALA A 59 -7.23 -16.07 -9.28
C ALA A 59 -6.74 -14.72 -9.83
N SER A 60 -7.28 -14.27 -10.98
CA SER A 60 -6.92 -13.00 -11.60
C SER A 60 -7.23 -11.80 -10.70
N LEU A 61 -8.41 -11.82 -10.04
CA LEU A 61 -8.78 -10.80 -9.06
C LEU A 61 -7.79 -10.77 -7.88
N SER A 62 -7.43 -11.93 -7.35
CA SER A 62 -6.49 -12.07 -6.23
C SER A 62 -5.07 -11.62 -6.63
N VAL A 63 -4.61 -11.91 -7.86
CA VAL A 63 -3.33 -11.38 -8.40
C VAL A 63 -3.37 -9.85 -8.44
N GLY A 64 -4.44 -9.26 -8.96
CA GLY A 64 -4.60 -7.80 -9.01
C GLY A 64 -4.53 -7.16 -7.64
N LEU A 65 -5.24 -7.72 -6.65
CA LEU A 65 -5.20 -7.26 -5.26
C LEU A 65 -3.79 -7.40 -4.67
N GLY A 66 -3.15 -8.57 -4.84
CA GLY A 66 -1.80 -8.84 -4.36
C GLY A 66 -0.78 -7.86 -4.94
N TYR A 67 -0.86 -7.57 -6.24
CA TYR A 67 0.01 -6.59 -6.91
C TYR A 67 -0.18 -5.17 -6.35
N LEU A 68 -1.41 -4.69 -6.25
CA LEU A 68 -1.71 -3.34 -5.73
C LEU A 68 -1.22 -3.16 -4.30
N VAL A 69 -1.47 -4.15 -3.43
CA VAL A 69 -0.98 -4.13 -2.04
C VAL A 69 0.54 -4.22 -1.99
N GLY A 70 1.17 -5.03 -2.87
CA GLY A 70 2.63 -5.16 -2.96
C GLY A 70 3.33 -3.88 -3.41
N VAL A 71 2.72 -3.11 -4.33
CA VAL A 71 3.23 -1.79 -4.71
C VAL A 71 3.19 -0.84 -3.51
N ALA A 72 2.07 -0.79 -2.78
CA ALA A 72 1.94 0.03 -1.58
C ALA A 72 2.93 -0.42 -0.48
N ALA A 73 3.11 -1.73 -0.28
CA ALA A 73 4.07 -2.28 0.67
C ALA A 73 5.51 -1.81 0.41
N ARG A 74 5.94 -1.85 -0.85
CA ARG A 74 7.28 -1.38 -1.26
C ARG A 74 7.46 0.11 -1.06
N ARG A 75 6.49 0.92 -1.52
CA ARG A 75 6.54 2.39 -1.40
C ARG A 75 6.57 2.86 0.04
N ARG A 76 5.88 2.16 0.94
CA ARG A 76 5.73 2.54 2.35
C ARG A 76 6.63 1.75 3.30
N ARG A 77 7.39 0.77 2.81
CA ARG A 77 8.20 -0.15 3.64
C ARG A 77 7.38 -0.74 4.80
N ASP A 78 6.11 -1.05 4.54
CA ASP A 78 5.19 -1.56 5.56
C ASP A 78 5.13 -3.09 5.53
N ALA A 79 5.55 -3.71 6.64
CA ALA A 79 5.64 -5.17 6.78
C ALA A 79 4.26 -5.85 6.74
N ARG A 80 3.21 -5.20 7.27
CA ARG A 80 1.85 -5.75 7.25
C ARG A 80 1.33 -5.84 5.82
N LEU A 81 1.53 -4.78 5.03
CA LEU A 81 1.14 -4.79 3.63
C LEU A 81 1.91 -5.85 2.83
N LEU A 82 3.20 -6.04 3.11
CA LEU A 82 3.98 -7.09 2.47
C LEU A 82 3.38 -8.47 2.75
N LEU A 83 3.06 -8.77 4.01
CA LEU A 83 2.44 -10.04 4.39
C LEU A 83 1.05 -10.22 3.76
N VAL A 84 0.23 -9.18 3.70
CA VAL A 84 -1.08 -9.19 3.01
C VAL A 84 -0.90 -9.46 1.51
N SER A 85 0.08 -8.81 0.87
CA SER A 85 0.41 -9.06 -0.54
C SER A 85 0.81 -10.52 -0.77
N LEU A 86 1.68 -11.07 0.08
CA LEU A 86 2.09 -12.48 0.00
C LEU A 86 0.92 -13.45 0.20
N ALA A 87 -0.03 -13.13 1.10
CA ALA A 87 -1.25 -13.92 1.26
C ALA A 87 -2.06 -13.99 -0.05
N PHE A 88 -2.30 -12.83 -0.70
CA PHE A 88 -3.04 -12.82 -1.98
C PHE A 88 -2.28 -13.51 -3.10
N VAL A 89 -0.97 -13.29 -3.21
CA VAL A 89 -0.14 -13.93 -4.25
C VAL A 89 -0.08 -15.44 -4.04
N SER A 90 0.00 -15.93 -2.80
CA SER A 90 -0.07 -17.37 -2.48
C SER A 90 -1.41 -17.96 -2.90
N ALA A 91 -2.52 -17.37 -2.45
CA ALA A 91 -3.85 -17.83 -2.80
C ALA A 91 -4.06 -17.83 -4.32
N ALA A 92 -3.69 -16.74 -5.00
CA ALA A 92 -3.81 -16.61 -6.45
C ALA A 92 -2.96 -17.62 -7.22
N GLY A 93 -1.71 -17.83 -6.80
CA GLY A 93 -0.80 -18.76 -7.46
C GLY A 93 -1.32 -20.21 -7.42
N PHE A 94 -1.70 -20.70 -6.24
CA PHE A 94 -2.23 -22.04 -6.10
C PHE A 94 -3.61 -22.20 -6.72
N LEU A 95 -4.45 -21.15 -6.67
CA LEU A 95 -5.73 -21.14 -7.34
C LEU A 95 -5.57 -21.20 -8.88
N GLY A 96 -4.57 -20.49 -9.41
CA GLY A 96 -4.20 -20.60 -10.82
C GLY A 96 -3.71 -21.99 -11.20
N LEU A 97 -2.88 -22.61 -10.37
CA LEU A 97 -2.43 -24.00 -10.58
C LEU A 97 -3.60 -25.01 -10.52
N HIS A 98 -4.55 -24.80 -9.59
CA HIS A 98 -5.78 -25.61 -9.54
C HIS A 98 -6.62 -25.43 -10.80
N ALA A 99 -6.79 -24.21 -11.30
CA ALA A 99 -7.50 -23.97 -12.55
C ALA A 99 -6.83 -24.68 -13.75
N LEU A 100 -5.50 -24.53 -13.89
CA LEU A 100 -4.74 -25.16 -14.97
C LEU A 100 -4.74 -26.70 -14.90
N ALA A 101 -4.84 -27.26 -13.68
CA ALA A 101 -4.92 -28.70 -13.45
C ALA A 101 -6.34 -29.26 -13.57
N THR A 102 -7.36 -28.46 -13.93
CA THR A 102 -8.74 -28.93 -14.12
C THR A 102 -8.76 -30.12 -15.06
N PRO A 103 -9.27 -31.29 -14.62
CA PRO A 103 -9.32 -32.50 -15.45
C PRO A 103 -10.06 -32.24 -16.75
N GLY A 104 -9.55 -32.80 -17.86
CA GLY A 104 -10.17 -32.68 -19.17
C GLY A 104 -9.99 -31.35 -19.89
N VAL A 105 -9.23 -30.39 -19.29
CA VAL A 105 -8.83 -29.12 -19.96
C VAL A 105 -7.41 -29.24 -20.48
N LEU A 106 -6.40 -29.29 -19.60
CA LEU A 106 -4.98 -29.39 -19.95
C LEU A 106 -4.35 -30.71 -19.50
N LEU A 107 -4.84 -31.28 -18.41
CA LEU A 107 -4.34 -32.48 -17.77
C LEU A 107 -5.48 -33.51 -17.55
N GLY A 108 -5.10 -34.77 -17.32
CA GLY A 108 -6.00 -35.76 -16.76
C GLY A 108 -6.22 -35.55 -15.27
N LYS A 109 -6.93 -36.50 -14.62
CA LYS A 109 -7.13 -36.49 -13.17
C LYS A 109 -5.77 -36.56 -12.44
N ASN A 110 -5.57 -35.68 -11.48
CA ASN A 110 -4.30 -35.59 -10.72
C ASN A 110 -4.52 -34.98 -9.34
N GLY A 111 -3.70 -35.43 -8.36
CA GLY A 111 -3.74 -34.92 -6.99
C GLY A 111 -3.34 -33.45 -6.87
N GLY A 112 -2.62 -32.93 -7.87
CA GLY A 112 -2.29 -31.50 -7.94
C GLY A 112 -3.54 -30.62 -8.06
N PHE A 113 -4.55 -31.05 -8.80
CA PHE A 113 -5.87 -30.41 -8.85
C PHE A 113 -6.54 -30.41 -7.48
N GLU A 114 -6.56 -31.56 -6.82
CA GLU A 114 -7.32 -31.74 -5.57
C GLU A 114 -6.71 -31.00 -4.39
N LEU A 115 -5.37 -30.95 -4.31
CA LEU A 115 -4.66 -30.38 -3.16
C LEU A 115 -4.18 -28.94 -3.35
N ALA A 116 -4.10 -28.40 -4.59
CA ALA A 116 -3.53 -27.07 -4.83
C ALA A 116 -4.25 -25.99 -4.03
N THR A 117 -5.57 -25.93 -4.10
CA THR A 117 -6.34 -24.88 -3.41
C THR A 117 -6.27 -24.99 -1.89
N PRO A 118 -6.58 -26.14 -1.24
CA PRO A 118 -6.49 -26.23 0.20
C PRO A 118 -5.06 -25.98 0.74
N PHE A 119 -4.03 -26.46 0.05
CA PHE A 119 -2.64 -26.19 0.41
C PHE A 119 -2.32 -24.69 0.24
N GLY A 120 -2.67 -24.10 -0.89
CA GLY A 120 -2.43 -22.68 -1.17
C GLY A 120 -3.14 -21.76 -0.20
N LEU A 121 -4.37 -22.09 0.19
CA LEU A 121 -5.11 -21.35 1.22
C LEU A 121 -4.46 -21.50 2.60
N ALA A 122 -3.93 -22.66 2.96
CA ALA A 122 -3.21 -22.83 4.22
C ALA A 122 -1.93 -21.97 4.24
N VAL A 123 -1.15 -21.94 3.14
CA VAL A 123 0.04 -21.07 3.00
C VAL A 123 -0.36 -19.59 3.07
N ALA A 124 -1.38 -19.19 2.34
CA ALA A 124 -1.90 -17.83 2.38
C ALA A 124 -2.39 -17.44 3.78
N GLY A 125 -3.02 -18.37 4.49
CA GLY A 125 -3.47 -18.22 5.87
C GLY A 125 -2.32 -17.89 6.84
N VAL A 126 -1.12 -18.48 6.65
CA VAL A 126 0.07 -18.14 7.46
C VAL A 126 0.40 -16.65 7.32
N PHE A 127 0.47 -16.14 6.09
CA PHE A 127 0.75 -14.73 5.85
C PHE A 127 -0.39 -13.83 6.35
N ALA A 128 -1.65 -14.24 6.17
CA ALA A 128 -2.83 -13.51 6.64
C ALA A 128 -2.83 -13.40 8.18
N ALA A 129 -2.61 -14.51 8.87
CA ALA A 129 -2.52 -14.52 10.34
C ALA A 129 -1.37 -13.65 10.83
N ALA A 130 -0.16 -13.81 10.26
CA ALA A 130 1.00 -13.01 10.62
C ALA A 130 0.76 -11.51 10.42
N SER A 131 0.08 -11.11 9.33
CA SER A 131 -0.26 -9.71 9.04
C SER A 131 -1.21 -9.07 10.06
N SER A 132 -2.06 -9.89 10.69
CA SER A 132 -3.06 -9.44 11.67
C SER A 132 -2.49 -9.20 13.08
N LEU A 133 -1.30 -9.73 13.35
CA LEU A 133 -0.65 -9.61 14.66
C LEU A 133 -0.03 -8.22 14.85
N PRO A 134 0.11 -7.77 16.11
CA PRO A 134 0.89 -6.57 16.42
C PRO A 134 2.38 -6.86 16.21
N LEU A 135 2.93 -6.35 15.10
CA LEU A 135 4.36 -6.47 14.81
C LEU A 135 5.14 -5.42 15.60
N ARG A 136 6.14 -5.85 16.37
CA ARG A 136 7.08 -4.92 16.99
C ARG A 136 8.02 -4.32 15.93
N PRO A 137 8.55 -3.10 16.09
CA PRO A 137 9.40 -2.46 15.08
C PRO A 137 10.53 -3.35 14.56
N VAL A 138 11.25 -4.02 15.46
CA VAL A 138 12.33 -4.95 15.08
C VAL A 138 11.82 -6.14 14.24
N ALA A 139 10.63 -6.65 14.53
CA ALA A 139 10.03 -7.73 13.75
C ALA A 139 9.57 -7.23 12.38
N ALA A 140 8.97 -6.04 12.32
CA ALA A 140 8.57 -5.41 11.08
C ALA A 140 9.76 -5.18 10.15
N GLU A 141 10.86 -4.63 10.67
CA GLU A 141 12.09 -4.41 9.91
C GLU A 141 12.67 -5.72 9.38
N ARG A 142 12.70 -6.79 10.19
CA ARG A 142 13.13 -8.12 9.73
C ARG A 142 12.25 -8.64 8.59
N VAL A 143 10.93 -8.49 8.67
CA VAL A 143 10.02 -8.91 7.59
C VAL A 143 10.35 -8.17 6.30
N ILE A 144 10.63 -6.87 6.36
CA ILE A 144 11.03 -6.08 5.19
C ILE A 144 12.40 -6.51 4.63
N GLN A 145 13.39 -6.76 5.49
CA GLN A 145 14.71 -7.27 5.08
C GLN A 145 14.60 -8.65 4.39
N TRP A 146 13.66 -9.48 4.83
CA TRP A 146 13.43 -10.81 4.27
C TRP A 146 12.41 -10.81 3.11
N ALA A 147 12.01 -9.65 2.59
CA ALA A 147 11.01 -9.56 1.52
C ALA A 147 11.39 -10.38 0.28
N TRP A 148 12.62 -10.22 -0.22
CA TRP A 148 13.09 -10.98 -1.39
C TRP A 148 13.21 -12.48 -1.13
N PRO A 149 13.82 -12.97 -0.04
CA PRO A 149 13.77 -14.38 0.33
C PRO A 149 12.36 -14.95 0.41
N LEU A 150 11.40 -14.25 1.02
CA LEU A 150 10.01 -14.69 1.12
C LEU A 150 9.35 -14.82 -0.25
N ILE A 151 9.52 -13.82 -1.13
CA ILE A 151 9.01 -13.85 -2.50
C ILE A 151 9.65 -14.99 -3.28
N ALA A 152 10.97 -15.17 -3.20
CA ALA A 152 11.69 -16.24 -3.88
C ALA A 152 11.23 -17.62 -3.40
N THR A 153 11.09 -17.82 -2.09
CA THR A 153 10.60 -19.08 -1.51
C THR A 153 9.19 -19.39 -2.01
N LEU A 154 8.28 -18.41 -2.01
CA LEU A 154 6.93 -18.60 -2.53
C LEU A 154 6.94 -18.93 -4.03
N SER A 155 7.76 -18.24 -4.82
CA SER A 155 7.90 -18.49 -6.25
C SER A 155 8.44 -19.89 -6.53
N LEU A 156 9.45 -20.34 -5.77
CA LEU A 156 10.01 -21.69 -5.86
C LEU A 156 8.99 -22.75 -5.45
N LEU A 157 8.19 -22.48 -4.42
CA LEU A 157 7.13 -23.38 -3.98
C LEU A 157 6.06 -23.55 -5.07
N LEU A 158 5.62 -22.47 -5.69
CA LEU A 158 4.66 -22.50 -6.81
C LEU A 158 5.25 -23.23 -8.04
N ALA A 159 6.47 -22.91 -8.41
CA ALA A 159 7.15 -23.57 -9.53
C ALA A 159 7.38 -25.07 -9.25
N GLY A 160 7.83 -25.41 -8.05
CA GLY A 160 8.00 -26.81 -7.63
C GLY A 160 6.69 -27.59 -7.65
N TRP A 161 5.60 -26.97 -7.18
CA TRP A 161 4.27 -27.58 -7.27
C TRP A 161 3.83 -27.79 -8.71
N ALA A 162 3.99 -26.78 -9.58
CA ALA A 162 3.68 -26.90 -11.00
C ALA A 162 4.46 -28.04 -11.66
N VAL A 163 5.78 -28.10 -11.43
CA VAL A 163 6.65 -29.15 -11.97
C VAL A 163 6.21 -30.52 -11.46
N ALA A 164 5.98 -30.68 -10.15
CA ALA A 164 5.57 -31.95 -9.55
C ALA A 164 4.23 -32.43 -10.08
N SER A 165 3.25 -31.51 -10.23
CA SER A 165 1.93 -31.80 -10.80
C SER A 165 2.02 -32.23 -12.28
N LEU A 166 2.80 -31.49 -13.09
CA LEU A 166 2.96 -31.79 -14.52
C LEU A 166 3.81 -33.06 -14.77
N SER A 167 4.83 -33.30 -13.94
CA SER A 167 5.72 -34.45 -14.09
C SER A 167 5.20 -35.73 -13.41
N GLY A 168 4.03 -35.67 -12.79
CA GLY A 168 3.45 -36.81 -12.13
C GLY A 168 4.26 -37.34 -10.96
N ILE A 169 4.83 -36.44 -10.13
CA ILE A 169 5.59 -36.81 -8.91
C ILE A 169 4.63 -36.97 -7.74
N ARG A 170 4.71 -38.07 -6.99
CA ARG A 170 3.90 -38.26 -5.78
C ARG A 170 4.19 -37.19 -4.73
N PRO A 171 3.17 -36.72 -3.97
CA PRO A 171 1.75 -37.15 -3.93
C PRO A 171 0.86 -36.54 -5.01
N LEU A 172 1.37 -35.71 -5.93
CA LEU A 172 0.58 -35.02 -6.94
C LEU A 172 0.35 -35.83 -8.22
N ALA A 173 0.92 -37.03 -8.31
CA ALA A 173 0.73 -37.95 -9.43
C ALA A 173 -0.56 -38.76 -9.31
N GLY A 174 -1.32 -38.83 -10.38
CA GLY A 174 -2.52 -39.67 -10.47
C GLY A 174 -3.66 -39.24 -9.53
N GLU A 175 -4.61 -40.13 -9.33
CA GLU A 175 -5.71 -39.95 -8.38
C GLU A 175 -5.23 -40.34 -6.95
N LEU A 176 -5.52 -39.52 -5.97
CA LEU A 176 -5.32 -39.85 -4.57
C LEU A 176 -6.45 -40.80 -4.13
N GLY A 177 -6.13 -41.77 -3.27
CA GLY A 177 -7.15 -42.58 -2.60
C GLY A 177 -8.07 -41.69 -1.75
N SER A 178 -9.35 -42.08 -1.64
CA SER A 178 -10.33 -41.26 -0.90
C SER A 178 -9.92 -41.02 0.56
N GLU A 179 -9.41 -42.03 1.24
CA GLU A 179 -8.95 -41.91 2.63
C GLU A 179 -7.72 -41.00 2.75
N GLU A 180 -6.77 -41.09 1.80
CA GLU A 180 -5.57 -40.26 1.77
C GLU A 180 -5.93 -38.80 1.49
N LEU A 181 -6.81 -38.54 0.53
CA LEU A 181 -7.32 -37.24 0.19
C LEU A 181 -8.06 -36.59 1.36
N ASP A 182 -8.98 -37.32 2.00
CA ASP A 182 -9.71 -36.84 3.17
C ASP A 182 -8.76 -36.47 4.32
N GLY A 183 -7.73 -37.28 4.59
CA GLY A 183 -6.71 -37.00 5.59
C GLY A 183 -5.94 -35.70 5.34
N TRP A 184 -5.51 -35.46 4.10
CA TRP A 184 -4.85 -34.22 3.69
C TRP A 184 -5.78 -33.02 3.78
N GLN A 185 -7.00 -33.14 3.26
CA GLN A 185 -7.99 -32.04 3.26
C GLN A 185 -8.38 -31.62 4.68
N ILE A 186 -8.65 -32.58 5.57
CA ILE A 186 -8.99 -32.32 6.98
C ILE A 186 -7.82 -31.63 7.67
N SER A 187 -6.59 -32.12 7.48
CA SER A 187 -5.40 -31.53 8.12
C SER A 187 -5.18 -30.08 7.69
N LEU A 188 -5.27 -29.81 6.37
CA LEU A 188 -5.12 -28.47 5.82
C LEU A 188 -6.30 -27.56 6.25
N ALA A 189 -7.52 -28.10 6.31
CA ALA A 189 -8.69 -27.36 6.77
C ALA A 189 -8.54 -26.92 8.22
N VAL A 190 -8.13 -27.79 9.13
CA VAL A 190 -7.91 -27.44 10.54
C VAL A 190 -6.89 -26.30 10.67
N VAL A 191 -5.76 -26.40 9.96
CA VAL A 191 -4.73 -25.36 9.95
C VAL A 191 -5.29 -24.07 9.36
N GLY A 192 -5.93 -24.13 8.20
CA GLY A 192 -6.50 -22.98 7.51
C GLY A 192 -7.56 -22.25 8.33
N VAL A 193 -8.50 -22.98 8.93
CA VAL A 193 -9.53 -22.41 9.82
C VAL A 193 -8.88 -21.66 10.98
N ALA A 194 -7.90 -22.26 11.65
CA ALA A 194 -7.20 -21.62 12.78
C ALA A 194 -6.51 -20.30 12.34
N LEU A 195 -5.81 -20.34 11.19
CA LEU A 195 -5.08 -19.21 10.67
C LEU A 195 -6.02 -18.08 10.21
N TYR A 196 -7.04 -18.38 9.43
CA TYR A 196 -7.99 -17.38 8.94
C TYR A 196 -8.88 -16.81 10.05
N THR A 197 -9.28 -17.62 11.03
CA THR A 197 -10.00 -17.12 12.21
C THR A 197 -9.13 -16.15 13.01
N THR A 198 -7.85 -16.47 13.18
CA THR A 198 -6.87 -15.56 13.81
C THR A 198 -6.76 -14.25 13.04
N ALA A 199 -6.63 -14.32 11.70
CA ALA A 199 -6.58 -13.14 10.85
C ALA A 199 -7.88 -12.31 10.95
N ALA A 200 -9.03 -12.93 10.81
CA ALA A 200 -10.34 -12.27 10.88
C ALA A 200 -10.52 -11.54 12.22
N PHE A 201 -10.21 -12.19 13.33
CA PHE A 201 -10.28 -11.59 14.66
C PHE A 201 -9.31 -10.43 14.82
N GLY A 202 -8.06 -10.56 14.34
CA GLY A 202 -7.06 -9.50 14.38
C GLY A 202 -7.51 -8.26 13.60
N TYR A 203 -8.03 -8.44 12.38
CA TYR A 203 -8.55 -7.34 11.56
C TYR A 203 -9.85 -6.75 12.10
N PHE A 204 -10.72 -7.56 12.71
CA PHE A 204 -11.90 -7.04 13.41
C PHE A 204 -11.52 -6.18 14.63
N ARG A 205 -10.52 -6.59 15.42
CA ARG A 205 -9.96 -5.75 16.50
C ARG A 205 -9.38 -4.44 15.95
N LEU A 206 -8.68 -4.49 14.83
CA LEU A 206 -8.12 -3.31 14.17
C LEU A 206 -9.24 -2.39 13.68
N TYR A 207 -10.32 -2.95 13.08
CA TYR A 207 -11.51 -2.20 12.73
C TYR A 207 -12.14 -1.51 13.95
N ARG A 208 -12.26 -2.21 15.06
CA ARG A 208 -12.79 -1.64 16.32
C ARG A 208 -11.97 -0.43 16.82
N ARG A 209 -10.67 -0.42 16.56
CA ARG A 209 -9.77 0.68 16.92
C ARG A 209 -9.80 1.83 15.90
N ARG A 210 -9.71 1.53 14.61
CA ARG A 210 -9.51 2.52 13.55
C ARG A 210 -10.81 2.99 12.88
N GLY A 211 -11.90 2.23 12.99
CA GLY A 211 -13.22 2.56 12.42
C GLY A 211 -13.31 2.50 10.89
N ALA A 212 -12.27 2.07 10.18
CA ALA A 212 -12.23 2.06 8.73
C ALA A 212 -13.01 0.85 8.15
N GLN A 213 -13.98 1.12 7.29
CA GLN A 213 -14.86 0.08 6.69
C GLN A 213 -14.08 -0.96 5.89
N PHE A 214 -12.97 -0.57 5.27
CA PHE A 214 -12.07 -1.48 4.57
C PHE A 214 -11.59 -2.64 5.47
N LEU A 215 -11.25 -2.36 6.74
CA LEU A 215 -10.81 -3.40 7.69
C LEU A 215 -11.93 -4.39 8.03
N LEU A 216 -13.19 -3.93 8.03
CA LEU A 216 -14.33 -4.82 8.19
C LEU A 216 -14.50 -5.75 6.97
N GLY A 217 -14.29 -5.22 5.75
CA GLY A 217 -14.28 -6.02 4.53
C GLY A 217 -13.17 -7.08 4.54
N VAL A 218 -11.99 -6.74 5.02
CA VAL A 218 -10.87 -7.68 5.19
C VAL A 218 -11.18 -8.76 6.23
N ALA A 219 -11.75 -8.37 7.38
CA ALA A 219 -12.16 -9.32 8.41
C ALA A 219 -13.24 -10.29 7.90
N LEU A 220 -14.25 -9.78 7.18
CA LEU A 220 -15.27 -10.60 6.53
C LEU A 220 -14.64 -11.59 5.54
N ALA A 221 -13.76 -11.12 4.68
CA ALA A 221 -13.13 -11.97 3.68
C ALA A 221 -12.35 -13.13 4.32
N PHE A 222 -11.58 -12.86 5.39
CA PHE A 222 -10.89 -13.93 6.11
C PHE A 222 -11.86 -14.86 6.87
N SER A 223 -13.01 -14.36 7.34
CA SER A 223 -14.05 -15.23 7.88
C SER A 223 -14.64 -16.18 6.82
N LEU A 224 -14.92 -15.67 5.63
CA LEU A 224 -15.41 -16.49 4.50
C LEU A 224 -14.35 -17.49 4.03
N LEU A 225 -13.07 -17.16 4.06
CA LEU A 225 -11.99 -18.10 3.75
C LEU A 225 -11.83 -19.18 4.84
N ALA A 226 -12.06 -18.86 6.10
CA ALA A 226 -12.13 -19.86 7.18
C ALA A 226 -13.29 -20.82 6.94
N GLU A 227 -14.44 -20.31 6.55
CA GLU A 227 -15.62 -21.11 6.20
C GLU A 227 -15.38 -21.97 4.96
N ALA A 228 -14.75 -21.42 3.90
CA ALA A 228 -14.35 -22.19 2.73
C ALA A 228 -13.44 -23.38 3.11
N MET A 229 -12.50 -23.19 4.03
CA MET A 229 -11.65 -24.28 4.52
C MET A 229 -12.43 -25.34 5.30
N LEU A 230 -13.49 -24.96 6.04
CA LEU A 230 -14.40 -25.92 6.66
C LEU A 230 -15.15 -26.73 5.59
N VAL A 231 -15.70 -26.06 4.58
CA VAL A 231 -16.44 -26.74 3.50
C VAL A 231 -15.53 -27.71 2.75
N ILE A 232 -14.29 -27.34 2.45
CA ILE A 232 -13.30 -28.19 1.77
C ILE A 232 -13.09 -29.51 2.51
N ALA A 233 -13.19 -29.55 3.84
CA ALA A 233 -13.00 -30.78 4.63
C ALA A 233 -14.08 -31.85 4.36
N TRP A 234 -15.26 -31.47 3.89
CA TRP A 234 -16.38 -32.38 3.64
C TRP A 234 -16.83 -32.43 2.18
N ALA A 235 -16.45 -31.41 1.40
CA ALA A 235 -16.87 -31.30 0.01
C ALA A 235 -16.33 -32.46 -0.84
N ARG A 236 -17.19 -33.03 -1.68
CA ARG A 236 -16.79 -33.99 -2.69
C ARG A 236 -16.74 -33.31 -4.05
N ASN A 237 -15.74 -33.63 -4.86
CA ASN A 237 -15.56 -33.01 -6.18
C ASN A 237 -16.87 -33.04 -7.01
N TRP A 238 -17.15 -31.91 -7.65
CA TRP A 238 -18.29 -31.70 -8.54
C TRP A 238 -19.67 -31.73 -7.89
N ARG A 239 -19.79 -31.77 -6.56
CA ARG A 239 -21.05 -31.60 -5.85
C ARG A 239 -21.36 -30.16 -5.52
N VAL A 240 -22.59 -29.85 -5.12
CA VAL A 240 -23.02 -28.51 -4.71
C VAL A 240 -22.12 -27.96 -3.59
N SER A 241 -21.78 -28.80 -2.60
CA SER A 241 -20.84 -28.42 -1.51
C SER A 241 -19.44 -28.04 -2.04
N TRP A 242 -18.99 -28.70 -3.11
CA TRP A 242 -17.70 -28.34 -3.72
C TRP A 242 -17.76 -26.99 -4.44
N TRP A 243 -18.86 -26.64 -5.08
CA TRP A 243 -19.07 -25.31 -5.67
C TRP A 243 -19.23 -24.23 -4.62
N GLU A 244 -19.76 -24.55 -3.44
CA GLU A 244 -19.94 -23.62 -2.34
C GLU A 244 -18.61 -22.95 -1.93
N TRP A 245 -17.55 -23.71 -1.68
CA TRP A 245 -16.29 -23.11 -1.27
C TRP A 245 -15.64 -22.26 -2.35
N HIS A 246 -15.84 -22.56 -3.64
CA HIS A 246 -15.41 -21.69 -4.74
C HIS A 246 -16.14 -20.33 -4.69
N MET A 247 -17.42 -20.36 -4.43
CA MET A 247 -18.22 -19.15 -4.29
C MET A 247 -17.83 -18.34 -3.06
N LEU A 248 -17.58 -18.97 -1.92
CA LEU A 248 -17.10 -18.29 -0.71
C LEU A 248 -15.78 -17.56 -0.96
N MET A 249 -14.84 -18.20 -1.67
CA MET A 249 -13.58 -17.58 -2.05
C MET A 249 -13.79 -16.37 -2.98
N LEU A 250 -14.61 -16.53 -4.02
CA LEU A 250 -14.91 -15.43 -4.94
C LEU A 250 -15.54 -14.26 -4.19
N ILE A 251 -16.53 -14.51 -3.34
CA ILE A 251 -17.20 -13.50 -2.53
C ILE A 251 -16.18 -12.82 -1.59
N ALA A 252 -15.26 -13.58 -0.99
CA ALA A 252 -14.20 -13.01 -0.13
C ALA A 252 -13.32 -12.03 -0.90
N PHE A 253 -12.83 -12.39 -2.08
CA PHE A 253 -11.99 -11.51 -2.89
C PHE A 253 -12.75 -10.29 -3.42
N VAL A 254 -14.01 -10.48 -3.85
CA VAL A 254 -14.90 -9.38 -4.27
C VAL A 254 -15.16 -8.42 -3.09
N ALA A 255 -15.40 -8.94 -1.88
CA ALA A 255 -15.62 -8.12 -0.70
C ALA A 255 -14.44 -7.20 -0.41
N ILE A 256 -13.20 -7.70 -0.54
CA ILE A 256 -12.00 -6.87 -0.39
C ILE A 256 -11.91 -5.84 -1.52
N ALA A 257 -12.12 -6.25 -2.77
CA ALA A 257 -12.03 -5.36 -3.92
C ALA A 257 -13.05 -4.21 -3.83
N VAL A 258 -14.30 -4.52 -3.46
CA VAL A 258 -15.36 -3.53 -3.26
C VAL A 258 -15.04 -2.61 -2.08
N SER A 259 -14.55 -3.16 -0.97
CA SER A 259 -14.17 -2.37 0.20
C SER A 259 -12.99 -1.44 -0.09
N ALA A 260 -12.07 -1.84 -0.98
CA ALA A 260 -10.96 -1.01 -1.43
C ALA A 260 -11.37 0.08 -2.45
N ARG A 261 -12.55 -0.05 -3.09
CA ARG A 261 -13.00 0.85 -4.16
C ARG A 261 -13.32 2.27 -3.66
N GLY A 262 -13.68 2.41 -2.39
CA GLY A 262 -14.05 3.71 -1.80
C GLY A 262 -12.90 4.71 -1.69
N GLU A 263 -11.66 4.27 -1.89
CA GLU A 263 -10.45 5.08 -1.72
C GLU A 263 -9.57 5.00 -2.98
N TRP A 264 -9.85 5.84 -3.97
CA TRP A 264 -9.19 5.85 -5.29
C TRP A 264 -7.75 6.38 -5.31
N HIS A 265 -7.13 6.68 -4.15
CA HIS A 265 -5.80 7.26 -4.03
C HIS A 265 -4.79 6.22 -3.53
N GLU A 266 -3.51 6.56 -3.60
CA GLU A 266 -2.40 5.73 -3.08
C GLU A 266 -2.58 5.30 -1.62
N GLU A 267 -3.41 6.01 -0.86
CA GLU A 267 -3.68 5.79 0.56
C GLU A 267 -4.83 4.80 0.84
N ARG A 268 -5.36 4.12 -0.19
CA ARG A 268 -6.45 3.14 -0.03
C ARG A 268 -6.16 2.02 0.99
N PHE A 269 -4.89 1.70 1.16
CA PHE A 269 -4.44 0.68 2.11
C PHE A 269 -3.99 1.24 3.46
N SER A 270 -4.11 2.56 3.66
CA SER A 270 -3.70 3.20 4.91
C SER A 270 -4.32 2.59 6.18
N PRO A 271 -5.55 2.04 6.16
CA PRO A 271 -6.10 1.37 7.34
C PRO A 271 -5.32 0.10 7.75
N LEU A 272 -4.56 -0.50 6.83
CA LEU A 272 -3.71 -1.67 7.10
C LEU A 272 -2.34 -1.31 7.66
N TYR A 273 -1.86 -0.07 7.47
CA TYR A 273 -0.51 0.32 7.86
C TYR A 273 -0.24 0.04 9.34
N LEU A 274 0.99 -0.28 9.67
CA LEU A 274 1.48 -0.29 11.04
C LEU A 274 1.36 1.10 11.66
N ASP A 275 1.32 1.19 12.99
CA ASP A 275 1.19 2.49 13.68
C ASP A 275 2.41 3.37 13.39
N GLU A 276 3.60 2.79 13.26
CA GLU A 276 4.84 3.47 12.86
C GLU A 276 4.78 4.04 11.44
N THR A 277 4.06 3.39 10.53
CA THR A 277 3.81 3.90 9.17
C THR A 277 2.72 4.99 9.18
N LEU A 278 1.79 4.94 10.15
CA LEU A 278 0.73 5.92 10.29
C LEU A 278 1.23 7.28 10.81
N ALA A 279 2.17 7.26 11.76
CA ALA A 279 2.82 8.46 12.27
C ALA A 279 4.15 8.08 12.94
N ASN A 280 5.24 8.69 12.50
CA ASN A 280 6.56 8.52 13.11
C ASN A 280 7.37 9.81 12.99
N THR A 281 8.08 10.15 14.06
CA THR A 281 9.03 11.26 14.06
C THR A 281 10.35 10.80 13.46
N ARG A 282 10.87 11.57 12.50
CA ARG A 282 12.12 11.26 11.82
C ARG A 282 12.79 12.49 11.22
N GLU A 283 14.08 12.38 10.97
CA GLU A 283 14.83 13.37 10.21
C GLU A 283 14.43 13.32 8.72
N ALA A 284 14.16 14.49 8.14
CA ALA A 284 13.89 14.64 6.71
C ALA A 284 14.42 15.97 6.20
N THR A 285 14.57 16.08 4.88
CA THR A 285 14.83 17.36 4.22
C THR A 285 13.67 17.73 3.32
N ILE A 286 13.20 18.95 3.48
CA ILE A 286 12.09 19.50 2.72
C ILE A 286 12.63 20.54 1.73
N LEU A 287 12.24 20.40 0.46
CA LEU A 287 12.50 21.37 -0.57
C LEU A 287 11.17 21.99 -1.00
N PHE A 288 11.10 23.32 -0.95
CA PHE A 288 10.06 24.11 -1.60
C PHE A 288 10.65 24.88 -2.77
N ALA A 289 9.91 24.93 -3.88
CA ALA A 289 10.22 25.80 -5.00
C ALA A 289 8.93 26.44 -5.52
N ASP A 290 8.98 27.73 -5.84
CA ASP A 290 7.84 28.54 -6.24
C ASP A 290 8.23 29.57 -7.31
N LEU A 291 7.29 29.95 -8.17
CA LEU A 291 7.49 30.94 -9.25
C LEU A 291 7.31 32.37 -8.74
N ARG A 292 8.36 33.14 -8.68
CA ARG A 292 8.28 34.54 -8.28
C ARG A 292 7.48 35.35 -9.33
N GLY A 293 6.39 35.97 -8.89
CA GLY A 293 5.54 36.80 -9.75
C GLY A 293 4.47 36.05 -10.54
N PHE A 294 4.21 34.78 -10.20
CA PHE A 294 3.20 33.97 -10.86
C PHE A 294 1.79 34.58 -10.79
N THR A 295 1.39 35.14 -9.66
CA THR A 295 0.08 35.78 -9.51
C THR A 295 -0.11 36.89 -10.54
N ALA A 296 0.84 37.82 -10.67
CA ALA A 296 0.79 38.89 -11.65
C ALA A 296 0.81 38.33 -13.09
N PHE A 297 1.59 37.29 -13.37
CA PHE A 297 1.60 36.65 -14.67
C PHE A 297 0.23 36.04 -15.00
N SER A 298 -0.39 35.34 -14.06
CA SER A 298 -1.67 34.67 -14.25
C SER A 298 -2.85 35.65 -14.41
N GLU A 299 -2.80 36.81 -13.77
CA GLU A 299 -3.79 37.87 -13.92
C GLU A 299 -3.76 38.52 -15.31
N HIS A 300 -2.60 38.60 -15.95
CA HIS A 300 -2.41 39.25 -17.26
C HIS A 300 -2.28 38.27 -18.43
N THR A 301 -2.52 36.96 -18.18
CA THR A 301 -2.31 35.90 -19.17
C THR A 301 -3.52 34.97 -19.24
N THR A 302 -3.81 34.40 -20.41
CA THR A 302 -4.93 33.45 -20.54
C THR A 302 -4.65 32.14 -19.77
N PRO A 303 -5.70 31.49 -19.23
CA PRO A 303 -5.55 30.22 -18.51
C PRO A 303 -4.82 29.13 -19.32
N ALA A 304 -5.03 29.09 -20.65
CA ALA A 304 -4.35 28.16 -21.54
C ALA A 304 -2.84 28.40 -21.58
N ARG A 305 -2.41 29.66 -21.59
CA ARG A 305 -0.99 30.03 -21.58
C ARG A 305 -0.34 29.76 -20.22
N VAL A 306 -1.07 30.01 -19.12
CA VAL A 306 -0.63 29.63 -17.77
C VAL A 306 -0.42 28.12 -17.67
N ALA A 307 -1.40 27.31 -18.13
CA ALA A 307 -1.28 25.85 -18.16
C ALA A 307 -0.11 25.37 -19.03
N ALA A 308 0.10 25.98 -20.19
CA ALA A 308 1.22 25.66 -21.09
C ALA A 308 2.58 25.93 -20.42
N MET A 309 2.72 27.04 -19.71
CA MET A 309 3.92 27.41 -18.95
C MET A 309 4.17 26.41 -17.82
N LEU A 310 3.18 26.14 -16.96
CA LEU A 310 3.32 25.18 -15.86
C LEU A 310 3.68 23.79 -16.37
N ASN A 311 3.01 23.30 -17.42
CA ASN A 311 3.32 22.02 -18.04
C ASN A 311 4.72 22.02 -18.69
N GLY A 312 5.16 23.14 -19.26
CA GLY A 312 6.50 23.31 -19.82
C GLY A 312 7.58 23.13 -18.76
N TYR A 313 7.40 23.74 -17.61
CA TYR A 313 8.28 23.56 -16.45
C TYR A 313 8.21 22.16 -15.86
N PHE A 314 7.04 21.72 -15.41
CA PHE A 314 6.93 20.50 -14.62
C PHE A 314 7.28 19.23 -15.40
N ARG A 315 7.10 19.20 -16.72
CA ARG A 315 7.49 18.07 -17.56
C ARG A 315 8.99 17.74 -17.47
N ARG A 316 9.85 18.77 -17.32
CA ARG A 316 11.29 18.62 -17.21
C ARG A 316 11.75 18.56 -15.74
N LEU A 317 11.12 19.34 -14.88
CA LEU A 317 11.57 19.51 -13.49
C LEU A 317 11.13 18.36 -12.56
N VAL A 318 9.92 17.79 -12.72
CA VAL A 318 9.43 16.71 -11.85
C VAL A 318 10.31 15.45 -11.92
N PRO A 319 10.68 14.93 -13.09
CA PRO A 319 11.58 13.77 -13.16
C PRO A 319 12.94 14.02 -12.49
N LEU A 320 13.47 15.26 -12.56
CA LEU A 320 14.72 15.63 -11.92
C LEU A 320 14.62 15.62 -10.40
N LEU A 321 13.47 16.05 -9.84
CA LEU A 321 13.22 16.01 -8.40
C LEU A 321 13.21 14.58 -7.85
N GLU A 322 12.79 13.59 -8.65
CA GLU A 322 12.69 12.19 -8.26
C GLU A 322 14.00 11.40 -8.43
N GLN A 323 14.91 11.84 -9.30
CA GLN A 323 16.14 11.12 -9.62
C GLN A 323 17.04 10.84 -8.42
N GLU A 324 17.17 11.79 -7.50
CA GLU A 324 17.99 11.65 -6.28
C GLU A 324 17.20 11.10 -5.09
N GLY A 325 15.99 10.57 -5.34
CA GLY A 325 15.14 9.98 -4.32
C GLY A 325 14.25 10.99 -3.58
N GLY A 326 14.00 12.16 -4.16
CA GLY A 326 12.98 13.09 -3.71
C GLY A 326 11.59 12.52 -4.00
N VAL A 327 10.67 12.69 -3.06
CA VAL A 327 9.25 12.36 -3.25
C VAL A 327 8.49 13.66 -3.45
N VAL A 328 7.97 13.90 -4.67
CA VAL A 328 7.10 15.04 -4.94
C VAL A 328 5.81 14.85 -4.15
N HIS A 329 5.71 15.57 -3.03
CA HIS A 329 4.60 15.44 -2.09
C HIS A 329 3.36 16.19 -2.58
N GLN A 330 3.56 17.40 -3.08
CA GLN A 330 2.45 18.26 -3.47
C GLN A 330 2.90 19.28 -4.55
N ILE A 331 2.02 19.52 -5.52
CA ILE A 331 2.09 20.63 -6.45
C ILE A 331 0.83 21.46 -6.21
N ILE A 332 0.99 22.72 -5.81
CA ILE A 332 -0.11 23.66 -5.54
C ILE A 332 0.08 24.87 -6.44
N GLY A 333 -0.68 24.92 -7.55
CA GLY A 333 -0.50 25.95 -8.54
C GLY A 333 0.89 25.90 -9.17
N ASP A 334 1.73 26.86 -8.83
CA ASP A 334 3.11 27.01 -9.30
C ASP A 334 4.16 26.52 -8.28
N ALA A 335 3.75 26.19 -7.07
CA ALA A 335 4.65 25.71 -6.02
C ALA A 335 4.76 24.19 -6.02
N VAL A 336 5.97 23.67 -5.75
CA VAL A 336 6.24 22.25 -5.55
C VAL A 336 6.90 22.02 -4.20
N MET A 337 6.40 21.03 -3.47
CA MET A 337 6.99 20.53 -2.23
C MET A 337 7.54 19.12 -2.45
N VAL A 338 8.80 18.90 -2.09
CA VAL A 338 9.50 17.62 -2.20
C VAL A 338 10.06 17.21 -0.85
N ILE A 339 9.96 15.92 -0.53
CA ILE A 339 10.46 15.34 0.71
C ILE A 339 11.59 14.38 0.38
N PHE A 340 12.73 14.55 1.02
CA PHE A 340 13.84 13.60 1.01
C PHE A 340 13.89 12.89 2.35
N ASN A 341 14.24 11.60 2.34
CA ASN A 341 14.19 10.71 3.51
C ASN A 341 12.79 10.50 4.09
N GLN A 342 11.78 10.49 3.24
CA GLN A 342 10.40 10.27 3.67
C GLN A 342 10.22 8.94 4.43
N ASN A 343 11.02 7.92 4.13
CA ASN A 343 10.94 6.58 4.73
C ASN A 343 12.02 6.33 5.79
N GLY A 344 12.94 7.28 6.02
CA GLY A 344 14.06 7.11 6.96
C GLY A 344 15.21 6.23 6.43
N ASP A 345 15.35 6.09 5.11
CA ASP A 345 16.32 5.20 4.44
C ASP A 345 17.36 5.93 3.59
N GLN A 346 17.43 7.27 3.71
CA GLN A 346 18.36 8.11 2.95
C GLN A 346 19.30 8.89 3.89
N PRO A 347 20.43 8.34 4.31
CA PRO A 347 21.33 9.00 5.26
C PRO A 347 21.90 10.36 4.76
N GLU A 348 22.03 10.54 3.44
CA GLU A 348 22.56 11.79 2.83
C GLU A 348 21.45 12.70 2.30
N HIS A 349 20.26 12.65 2.89
CA HIS A 349 19.07 13.37 2.38
C HIS A 349 19.29 14.89 2.24
N ALA A 350 20.04 15.54 3.13
CA ALA A 350 20.32 16.95 3.06
C ALA A 350 21.18 17.32 1.82
N ALA A 351 22.24 16.54 1.57
CA ALA A 351 23.10 16.73 0.40
C ALA A 351 22.36 16.41 -0.91
N LYS A 352 21.56 15.35 -0.94
CA LYS A 352 20.73 14.99 -2.11
C LYS A 352 19.72 16.08 -2.42
N ALA A 353 18.95 16.54 -1.43
CA ALA A 353 17.98 17.62 -1.59
C ALA A 353 18.63 18.92 -2.12
N SER A 354 19.78 19.27 -1.57
CA SER A 354 20.52 20.46 -1.95
C SER A 354 21.08 20.38 -3.37
N ARG A 355 21.62 19.23 -3.76
CA ARG A 355 22.07 18.95 -5.15
C ARG A 355 20.91 19.02 -6.13
N THR A 356 19.80 18.41 -5.77
CA THR A 356 18.57 18.43 -6.56
C THR A 356 18.03 19.85 -6.73
N ALA A 357 18.05 20.66 -5.66
CA ALA A 357 17.61 22.06 -5.72
C ALA A 357 18.49 22.91 -6.65
N LEU A 358 19.80 22.70 -6.64
CA LEU A 358 20.72 23.37 -7.58
C LEU A 358 20.46 22.95 -9.03
N ALA A 359 20.34 21.65 -9.28
CA ALA A 359 20.01 21.12 -10.61
C ALA A 359 18.65 21.62 -11.10
N PHE A 360 17.64 21.64 -10.23
CA PHE A 360 16.32 22.21 -10.50
C PHE A 360 16.42 23.68 -10.95
N GLN A 361 17.17 24.51 -10.25
CA GLN A 361 17.36 25.92 -10.60
C GLN A 361 18.13 26.10 -11.91
N ALA A 362 19.10 25.24 -12.20
CA ALA A 362 19.84 25.24 -13.46
C ALA A 362 18.91 24.93 -14.65
N GLU A 363 18.14 23.85 -14.51
CA GLU A 363 17.16 23.42 -15.53
C GLU A 363 16.05 24.45 -15.73
N ALA A 364 15.49 24.99 -14.64
CA ALA A 364 14.46 26.02 -14.71
C ALA A 364 14.97 27.29 -15.40
N ARG A 365 16.24 27.65 -15.22
CA ARG A 365 16.89 28.78 -15.91
C ARG A 365 17.02 28.51 -17.41
N GLU A 366 17.38 27.30 -17.81
CA GLU A 366 17.48 26.90 -19.22
C GLU A 366 16.11 27.00 -19.90
N ILE A 367 15.04 26.51 -19.24
CA ILE A 367 13.68 26.62 -19.76
C ILE A 367 13.30 28.10 -19.92
N ALA A 368 13.56 28.93 -18.91
CA ALA A 368 13.22 30.35 -18.92
C ALA A 368 14.04 31.17 -19.94
N ALA A 369 15.22 30.68 -20.35
CA ALA A 369 16.00 31.34 -21.40
C ALA A 369 15.28 31.35 -22.75
N ASN A 370 14.46 30.35 -23.02
CA ASN A 370 13.64 30.24 -24.21
C ASN A 370 12.27 30.95 -24.08
N HIS A 371 11.93 31.42 -22.87
CA HIS A 371 10.66 32.06 -22.53
C HIS A 371 10.90 33.26 -21.60
N PRO A 372 11.39 34.41 -22.13
CA PRO A 372 11.79 35.55 -21.29
C PRO A 372 10.68 36.15 -20.43
N ASP A 373 9.44 35.99 -20.82
CA ASP A 373 8.24 36.44 -20.12
C ASP A 373 7.74 35.50 -19.02
N TRP A 374 8.31 34.29 -18.92
CA TRP A 374 7.89 33.34 -17.90
C TRP A 374 8.47 33.70 -16.51
N PRO A 375 7.66 33.63 -15.45
CA PRO A 375 8.12 33.71 -14.08
C PRO A 375 9.23 32.70 -13.78
N ARG A 376 10.14 33.04 -12.88
CA ARG A 376 11.30 32.22 -12.55
C ARG A 376 11.22 31.67 -11.12
N PHE A 377 11.71 30.45 -10.95
CA PHE A 377 11.71 29.78 -9.65
C PHE A 377 12.72 30.38 -8.66
N ARG A 378 12.36 30.25 -7.40
CA ARG A 378 13.23 30.37 -6.22
C ARG A 378 13.02 29.11 -5.39
N ALA A 379 13.99 28.73 -4.52
CA ALA A 379 13.91 27.50 -3.76
C ALA A 379 14.44 27.68 -2.34
N GLY A 380 13.79 26.97 -1.40
CA GLY A 380 14.19 26.85 -0.01
C GLY A 380 14.35 25.38 0.39
N VAL A 381 15.42 25.06 1.12
CA VAL A 381 15.71 23.70 1.59
C VAL A 381 15.97 23.74 3.08
N ASN A 382 15.29 22.89 3.84
CA ASN A 382 15.49 22.77 5.27
C ASN A 382 15.46 21.33 5.75
N SER A 383 16.39 20.96 6.61
CA SER A 383 16.51 19.64 7.24
C SER A 383 16.14 19.73 8.71
N GLY A 384 15.64 18.65 9.24
CA GLY A 384 15.32 18.50 10.66
C GLY A 384 14.23 17.51 10.92
N GLU A 385 13.81 17.43 12.18
CA GLU A 385 12.78 16.52 12.62
C GLU A 385 11.41 16.89 12.05
N VAL A 386 10.69 15.87 11.55
CA VAL A 386 9.30 15.96 11.08
C VAL A 386 8.49 14.82 11.63
N LEU A 387 7.20 15.05 11.88
CA LEU A 387 6.24 13.99 12.05
C LEU A 387 5.78 13.54 10.65
N ALA A 388 6.26 12.39 10.20
CA ALA A 388 5.81 11.78 8.96
C ALA A 388 4.66 10.82 9.23
N GLY A 389 3.56 10.95 8.50
CA GLY A 389 2.39 10.10 8.74
C GLY A 389 1.16 10.50 7.95
N LEU A 390 0.04 9.87 8.27
CA LEU A 390 -1.25 10.17 7.66
C LEU A 390 -1.89 11.40 8.30
N VAL A 391 -2.07 12.42 7.51
CA VAL A 391 -2.72 13.69 7.89
C VAL A 391 -4.10 13.77 7.26
N GLY A 392 -5.12 14.10 8.05
CA GLY A 392 -6.49 14.31 7.55
C GLY A 392 -7.59 13.70 8.44
N GLY A 393 -8.82 13.86 8.00
CA GLY A 393 -10.01 13.40 8.73
C GLY A 393 -10.24 11.88 8.64
N ALA A 394 -11.09 11.35 9.55
CA ALA A 394 -11.43 9.93 9.61
C ALA A 394 -12.25 9.41 8.41
N SER A 395 -12.80 10.31 7.58
CA SER A 395 -13.77 10.00 6.51
C SER A 395 -13.16 9.85 5.12
N GLY A 396 -11.92 9.33 5.00
CA GLY A 396 -11.33 9.00 3.68
C GLY A 396 -10.48 10.11 3.04
N HIS A 397 -10.39 11.30 3.65
CA HIS A 397 -9.52 12.40 3.18
C HIS A 397 -8.21 12.41 3.98
N ARG A 398 -7.47 11.30 3.93
CA ARG A 398 -6.14 11.19 4.54
C ARG A 398 -5.08 11.15 3.45
N LYS A 399 -4.02 11.94 3.63
CA LYS A 399 -2.86 11.94 2.76
C LYS A 399 -1.61 11.71 3.61
N HIS A 400 -0.71 10.87 3.15
CA HIS A 400 0.58 10.72 3.79
C HIS A 400 1.37 12.02 3.59
N GLY A 401 1.80 12.62 4.68
CA GLY A 401 2.47 13.91 4.66
C GLY A 401 3.49 14.04 5.77
N VAL A 402 4.11 15.18 5.82
CA VAL A 402 5.02 15.59 6.89
C VAL A 402 4.52 16.88 7.52
N ILE A 403 4.62 16.93 8.85
CA ILE A 403 4.27 18.11 9.65
C ILE A 403 5.43 18.44 10.56
N GLY A 404 5.68 19.69 10.81
CA GLY A 404 6.67 20.17 11.76
C GLY A 404 7.21 21.53 11.39
N ASP A 405 7.96 22.09 12.32
CA ASP A 405 8.63 23.36 12.12
C ASP A 405 9.61 23.33 10.94
N THR A 406 10.25 22.20 10.71
CA THR A 406 11.13 21.92 9.55
C THR A 406 10.46 22.24 8.22
N VAL A 407 9.18 21.85 8.07
CA VAL A 407 8.38 22.09 6.85
C VAL A 407 8.08 23.57 6.69
N ASN A 408 7.64 24.21 7.78
CA ASN A 408 7.32 25.64 7.79
C ASN A 408 8.54 26.50 7.50
N LEU A 409 9.70 26.11 8.05
CA LEU A 409 10.95 26.84 7.83
C LEU A 409 11.39 26.71 6.37
N ALA A 410 11.31 25.53 5.76
CA ALA A 410 11.62 25.35 4.33
C ALA A 410 10.80 26.28 3.42
N ALA A 411 9.49 26.38 3.68
CA ALA A 411 8.59 27.29 2.94
C ALA A 411 8.98 28.79 3.14
N ARG A 412 9.38 29.16 4.36
CA ARG A 412 9.83 30.53 4.64
C ARG A 412 11.17 30.85 3.99
N LEU A 413 12.12 29.94 3.98
CA LEU A 413 13.39 30.08 3.28
C LEU A 413 13.18 30.25 1.78
N GLU A 414 12.23 29.48 1.20
CA GLU A 414 11.82 29.67 -0.20
C GLU A 414 11.31 31.11 -0.41
N SER A 415 10.42 31.61 0.45
CA SER A 415 9.79 32.92 0.30
C SER A 415 10.78 34.10 0.32
N VAL A 416 11.92 33.97 1.00
CA VAL A 416 12.99 34.98 1.07
C VAL A 416 14.13 34.73 0.09
N ALA A 417 14.09 33.59 -0.62
CA ALA A 417 15.15 33.25 -1.57
C ALA A 417 15.15 34.21 -2.78
N PRO A 418 16.32 34.69 -3.21
CA PRO A 418 16.43 35.44 -4.46
C PRO A 418 16.03 34.57 -5.64
N VAL A 419 15.48 35.19 -6.67
CA VAL A 419 15.08 34.50 -7.92
C VAL A 419 16.26 33.72 -8.53
N GLY A 420 16.04 32.46 -8.87
CA GLY A 420 17.07 31.60 -9.44
C GLY A 420 18.09 31.08 -8.44
N LYS A 421 17.89 31.29 -7.13
CA LYS A 421 18.78 30.84 -6.07
C LYS A 421 18.13 29.78 -5.16
N VAL A 422 18.98 29.11 -4.43
CA VAL A 422 18.61 28.12 -3.39
C VAL A 422 19.05 28.67 -2.04
N VAL A 423 18.11 28.79 -1.10
CA VAL A 423 18.41 29.16 0.28
C VAL A 423 18.28 27.93 1.16
N VAL A 424 19.26 27.66 1.99
CA VAL A 424 19.29 26.51 2.90
C VAL A 424 19.31 26.96 4.36
N GLY A 425 18.62 26.21 5.23
CA GLY A 425 18.65 26.43 6.67
C GLY A 425 19.96 25.96 7.32
N ALA A 426 20.18 26.36 8.57
CA ALA A 426 21.41 26.05 9.31
C ALA A 426 21.66 24.54 9.42
N GLU A 427 20.67 23.75 9.77
CA GLU A 427 20.77 22.29 9.90
C GLU A 427 21.13 21.64 8.55
N THR A 428 20.51 22.11 7.45
CA THR A 428 20.87 21.65 6.11
C THR A 428 22.33 21.99 5.80
N ALA A 429 22.73 23.25 6.03
CA ALA A 429 24.10 23.70 5.76
C ALA A 429 25.17 22.91 6.55
N ALA A 430 24.88 22.57 7.81
CA ALA A 430 25.76 21.76 8.66
C ALA A 430 25.90 20.31 8.17
N ALA A 431 24.87 19.77 7.50
CA ALA A 431 24.85 18.41 6.98
C ALA A 431 25.41 18.28 5.54
N LEU A 432 25.86 19.39 4.92
CA LEU A 432 26.46 19.35 3.58
C LEU A 432 27.89 18.82 3.60
N PRO A 433 28.35 18.19 2.52
CA PRO A 433 29.73 17.70 2.43
C PRO A 433 30.75 18.85 2.42
N PRO A 434 31.98 18.56 2.84
CA PRO A 434 33.08 19.51 2.73
C PRO A 434 33.25 20.00 1.28
N GLY A 435 33.39 21.34 1.11
CA GLY A 435 33.51 21.95 -0.21
C GLY A 435 32.23 22.60 -0.74
N ALA A 436 31.10 22.50 -0.02
CA ALA A 436 29.92 23.28 -0.32
C ALA A 436 30.20 24.80 -0.24
N VAL A 437 29.83 25.54 -1.30
CA VAL A 437 29.97 27.00 -1.36
C VAL A 437 28.70 27.65 -0.87
N LEU A 438 28.79 28.22 0.33
CA LEU A 438 27.71 28.85 1.06
C LEU A 438 28.00 30.34 1.30
N GLU A 439 27.03 31.18 0.96
CA GLU A 439 27.04 32.61 1.30
C GLU A 439 26.08 32.83 2.46
N ARG A 440 26.63 33.32 3.57
CA ARG A 440 25.85 33.57 4.78
C ARG A 440 24.90 34.75 4.59
N LEU A 441 23.63 34.57 4.86
CA LEU A 441 22.65 35.66 4.91
C LEU A 441 22.65 36.32 6.28
N SER A 442 22.26 37.62 6.34
CA SER A 442 21.90 38.25 7.59
C SER A 442 20.82 37.40 8.29
N PRO A 443 20.84 37.32 9.65
CA PRO A 443 19.80 36.59 10.36
C PRO A 443 18.41 37.04 9.93
N LEU A 444 17.55 36.07 9.59
CA LEU A 444 16.23 36.31 9.02
C LEU A 444 15.18 36.38 10.12
N GLU A 445 14.47 37.48 10.23
CA GLU A 445 13.27 37.57 11.03
C GLU A 445 12.11 36.93 10.26
N LEU A 446 11.70 35.73 10.69
CA LEU A 446 10.65 34.97 10.03
C LEU A 446 9.38 34.96 10.87
N LYS A 447 8.23 35.23 10.24
CA LYS A 447 6.93 35.26 10.94
C LYS A 447 6.69 34.00 11.75
N GLY A 448 6.49 34.13 13.08
CA GLY A 448 6.23 33.03 14.01
C GLY A 448 7.48 32.25 14.42
N LYS A 449 8.65 32.87 14.34
CA LYS A 449 9.89 32.51 15.05
C LYS A 449 10.22 33.61 16.03
N ASP A 450 10.50 33.23 17.25
CA ASP A 450 10.86 34.20 18.33
C ASP A 450 12.30 34.68 18.20
N GLU A 451 13.17 33.87 17.56
CA GLU A 451 14.58 34.21 17.31
C GLU A 451 14.87 34.28 15.81
N PRO A 452 15.80 35.17 15.40
CA PRO A 452 16.25 35.25 14.02
C PRO A 452 16.89 33.95 13.55
N VAL A 453 16.51 33.48 12.37
CA VAL A 453 16.99 32.21 11.81
C VAL A 453 18.20 32.43 10.93
N GLN A 454 19.25 31.65 11.15
CA GLN A 454 20.42 31.64 10.28
C GLN A 454 20.16 30.84 9.01
N ALA A 455 20.47 31.45 7.86
CA ALA A 455 20.32 30.81 6.55
C ALA A 455 21.48 31.16 5.62
N PHE A 456 21.61 30.41 4.54
CA PHE A 456 22.67 30.53 3.57
C PHE A 456 22.14 30.42 2.14
N VAL A 457 22.71 31.21 1.20
CA VAL A 457 22.56 30.95 -0.22
C VAL A 457 23.53 29.85 -0.62
N LEU A 458 23.01 28.77 -1.20
CA LEU A 458 23.84 27.69 -1.71
C LEU A 458 24.20 27.94 -3.19
N HIS A 459 25.49 28.00 -3.48
CA HIS A 459 26.00 28.26 -4.84
C HIS A 459 26.50 26.98 -5.52
N LYS A 460 27.08 26.06 -4.77
CA LYS A 460 27.69 24.84 -5.30
C LYS A 460 27.82 23.76 -4.23
N LEU A 461 27.70 22.52 -4.64
CA LEU A 461 28.05 21.30 -3.89
C LEU A 461 29.17 20.55 -4.59
#